data_1e38a62c37aaffef0ca35a28a9b8489c
#
_entry.id   1e38a62c37aaffef0ca35a28a9b8489c
#
_cell.length_a   1.000
_cell.length_b   1.000
_cell.length_c   1.000
_cell.angle_alpha   90.00
_cell.angle_beta   90.00
_cell.angle_gamma   90.00
#
_symmetry.space_group_name_H-M   'P 1'
#
loop_
_entity.id
_entity.type
_entity.pdbx_description
1 polymer ?
#
loop_
_entity_poly.entity_id
_entity_poly.type
_entity_poly.pdbx_seq_one_letter_code
_entity_poly.pdbx_strand_id
1 'polypeptide(L)'
;MIQQFADWLIYDICSIDATTHLGEALNFFVYDTLKIIILLFVISIIMGIVNAYFPVERLRNFLTSRKLYGMQYLLASLFGAITPFCSCSSIPLFIGFVKGGIPLGVTFSFLITSPLVNEVAVAMFAGTFGWKVTTVYVVSGICLGMIGGYVLGKMKLEKHLSPWVQKMLQMNNIPQEEMEASQSSLIGRLPQIAKEALGIVRGVLLYVIIGIGIGAAIHGYVPSGFFEAYLSGEHWYAVPLAVVLAVPMYANAAGIVPVVQVFVAKGVALGTALAFMMSVVGLSLPEATMLKKVMNMKLIGIFFGTITLFIILLGWLFNMVL
;
A
#
# COMPACT_ATOMS: atom_id res chain seq x y z
N MET A 1 5.96 -12.47 -20.54
CA MET A 1 5.05 -11.79 -21.50
C MET A 1 5.07 -10.27 -21.34
N ILE A 2 4.73 -9.67 -20.19
CA ILE A 2 4.74 -8.18 -20.04
C ILE A 2 6.17 -7.63 -20.21
N GLN A 3 7.18 -8.28 -19.59
CA GLN A 3 8.59 -7.89 -19.75
C GLN A 3 9.03 -7.98 -21.21
N GLN A 4 8.75 -9.09 -21.89
CA GLN A 4 9.08 -9.28 -23.31
C GLN A 4 8.43 -8.22 -24.21
N PHE A 5 7.21 -7.78 -23.86
CA PHE A 5 6.55 -6.69 -24.56
C PHE A 5 7.25 -5.34 -24.31
N ALA A 6 7.66 -5.06 -23.08
CA ALA A 6 8.40 -3.85 -22.75
C ALA A 6 9.78 -3.84 -23.45
N ASP A 7 10.49 -4.97 -23.44
CA ASP A 7 11.78 -5.13 -24.12
C ASP A 7 11.64 -4.90 -25.62
N TRP A 8 10.66 -5.54 -26.25
CA TRP A 8 10.38 -5.38 -27.69
C TRP A 8 10.00 -3.92 -28.03
N LEU A 9 9.18 -3.27 -27.20
CA LEU A 9 8.75 -1.89 -27.46
C LEU A 9 9.92 -0.90 -27.37
N ILE A 10 10.75 -1.03 -26.33
CA ILE A 10 11.82 -0.05 -26.04
C ILE A 10 13.09 -0.35 -26.86
N TYR A 11 13.49 -1.60 -26.94
CA TYR A 11 14.77 -1.96 -27.55
C TYR A 11 14.64 -2.23 -29.07
N ASP A 12 13.56 -2.91 -29.50
CA ASP A 12 13.40 -3.26 -30.92
C ASP A 12 12.68 -2.14 -31.70
N ILE A 13 11.54 -1.60 -31.20
CA ILE A 13 10.80 -0.55 -31.93
C ILE A 13 11.43 0.83 -31.75
N CYS A 14 11.68 1.26 -30.49
CA CYS A 14 12.25 2.57 -30.23
C CYS A 14 13.76 2.60 -30.48
N SER A 15 14.41 1.45 -30.72
CA SER A 15 15.85 1.31 -30.98
C SER A 15 16.72 2.00 -29.91
N ILE A 16 16.27 1.98 -28.65
CA ILE A 16 17.03 2.54 -27.55
C ILE A 16 17.95 1.45 -27.00
N ASP A 17 19.23 1.78 -26.84
CA ASP A 17 20.22 0.83 -26.35
C ASP A 17 19.91 0.42 -24.89
N ALA A 18 19.85 -0.89 -24.64
CA ALA A 18 19.56 -1.49 -23.33
C ALA A 18 20.63 -1.15 -22.28
N THR A 19 21.83 -0.75 -22.69
CA THR A 19 22.93 -0.40 -21.77
C THR A 19 22.88 1.05 -21.30
N THR A 20 21.96 1.86 -21.83
CA THR A 20 21.83 3.27 -21.45
C THR A 20 20.89 3.43 -20.25
N HIS A 21 21.23 4.36 -19.35
CA HIS A 21 20.36 4.74 -18.22
C HIS A 21 18.93 5.10 -18.66
N LEU A 22 18.79 5.70 -19.84
CA LEU A 22 17.49 6.04 -20.41
C LEU A 22 16.72 4.79 -20.83
N GLY A 23 17.41 3.81 -21.47
CA GLY A 23 16.82 2.56 -21.91
C GLY A 23 16.31 1.73 -20.73
N GLU A 24 17.12 1.60 -19.68
CA GLU A 24 16.71 0.93 -18.43
C GLU A 24 15.52 1.62 -17.76
N ALA A 25 15.56 2.95 -17.64
CA ALA A 25 14.48 3.72 -17.01
C ALA A 25 13.16 3.62 -17.79
N LEU A 26 13.20 3.71 -19.12
CA LEU A 26 12.01 3.60 -19.96
C LEU A 26 11.43 2.18 -19.98
N ASN A 27 12.30 1.16 -20.03
CA ASN A 27 11.86 -0.23 -19.96
C ASN A 27 11.16 -0.51 -18.62
N PHE A 28 11.77 -0.11 -17.51
CA PHE A 28 11.18 -0.20 -16.19
C PHE A 28 9.84 0.54 -16.11
N PHE A 29 9.76 1.76 -16.64
CA PHE A 29 8.55 2.56 -16.68
C PHE A 29 7.40 1.86 -17.41
N VAL A 30 7.64 1.35 -18.61
CA VAL A 30 6.63 0.66 -19.43
C VAL A 30 6.20 -0.64 -18.76
N TYR A 31 7.17 -1.43 -18.31
CA TYR A 31 6.92 -2.72 -17.65
C TYR A 31 6.05 -2.55 -16.39
N ASP A 32 6.48 -1.70 -15.47
CA ASP A 32 5.77 -1.52 -14.19
C ASP A 32 4.42 -0.83 -14.39
N THR A 33 4.31 0.14 -15.31
CA THR A 33 3.03 0.79 -15.63
C THR A 33 2.01 -0.23 -16.12
N LEU A 34 2.36 -1.06 -17.11
CA LEU A 34 1.46 -2.09 -17.63
C LEU A 34 1.09 -3.12 -16.58
N LYS A 35 2.09 -3.60 -15.83
CA LYS A 35 1.90 -4.58 -14.76
C LYS A 35 0.93 -4.05 -13.69
N ILE A 36 1.10 -2.81 -13.24
CA ILE A 36 0.26 -2.22 -12.20
C ILE A 36 -1.15 -1.96 -12.72
N ILE A 37 -1.32 -1.47 -13.95
CA ILE A 37 -2.65 -1.24 -14.54
C ILE A 37 -3.42 -2.57 -14.65
N ILE A 38 -2.78 -3.61 -15.17
CA ILE A 38 -3.41 -4.92 -15.32
C ILE A 38 -3.77 -5.50 -13.94
N LEU A 39 -2.82 -5.45 -13.00
CA LEU A 39 -3.03 -5.94 -11.63
C LEU A 39 -4.16 -5.18 -10.94
N LEU A 40 -4.16 -3.85 -11.03
CA LEU A 40 -5.20 -2.99 -10.46
C LEU A 40 -6.58 -3.32 -11.03
N PHE A 41 -6.67 -3.53 -12.35
CA PHE A 41 -7.93 -3.88 -13.02
C PHE A 41 -8.44 -5.25 -12.57
N VAL A 42 -7.58 -6.28 -12.60
CA VAL A 42 -7.94 -7.65 -12.20
C VAL A 42 -8.36 -7.69 -10.73
N ILE A 43 -7.58 -7.08 -9.84
CA ILE A 43 -7.90 -7.05 -8.40
C ILE A 43 -9.19 -6.24 -8.16
N SER A 44 -9.41 -5.14 -8.87
CA SER A 44 -10.66 -4.36 -8.73
C SER A 44 -11.88 -5.16 -9.14
N ILE A 45 -11.79 -6.02 -10.17
CA ILE A 45 -12.87 -6.93 -10.56
C ILE A 45 -13.08 -8.00 -9.45
N ILE A 46 -12.01 -8.64 -8.99
CA ILE A 46 -12.09 -9.65 -7.94
C ILE A 46 -12.74 -9.04 -6.68
N MET A 47 -12.32 -7.84 -6.29
CA MET A 47 -12.89 -7.14 -5.15
C MET A 47 -14.33 -6.71 -5.37
N GLY A 48 -14.71 -6.32 -6.59
CA GLY A 48 -16.10 -6.05 -6.95
C GLY A 48 -16.97 -7.30 -6.77
N ILE A 49 -16.48 -8.47 -7.17
CA ILE A 49 -17.14 -9.76 -6.95
C ILE A 49 -17.20 -10.09 -5.45
N VAL A 50 -16.10 -9.98 -4.73
CA VAL A 50 -16.05 -10.24 -3.29
C VAL A 50 -17.03 -9.32 -2.55
N ASN A 51 -17.04 -8.03 -2.83
CA ASN A 51 -17.96 -7.08 -2.20
C ASN A 51 -19.43 -7.37 -2.52
N ALA A 52 -19.73 -7.97 -3.68
CA ALA A 52 -21.09 -8.37 -4.03
C ALA A 52 -21.60 -9.55 -3.18
N TYR A 53 -20.69 -10.39 -2.66
CA TYR A 53 -21.02 -11.57 -1.83
C TYR A 53 -20.71 -11.38 -0.34
N PHE A 54 -19.76 -10.50 -0.03
CA PHE A 54 -19.30 -10.32 1.34
C PHE A 54 -20.31 -9.45 2.09
N PRO A 55 -20.97 -9.99 3.12
CA PRO A 55 -21.93 -9.23 3.89
C PRO A 55 -21.18 -8.25 4.80
N VAL A 56 -20.82 -7.09 4.25
CA VAL A 56 -20.13 -6.00 4.99
C VAL A 56 -20.93 -5.63 6.26
N GLU A 57 -22.25 -5.75 6.21
CA GLU A 57 -23.13 -5.55 7.37
C GLU A 57 -22.88 -6.55 8.50
N ARG A 58 -22.62 -7.83 8.19
CA ARG A 58 -22.29 -8.82 9.23
C ARG A 58 -20.95 -8.51 9.88
N LEU A 59 -19.96 -8.11 9.07
CA LEU A 59 -18.65 -7.69 9.58
C LEU A 59 -18.77 -6.41 10.42
N ARG A 60 -19.54 -5.42 9.95
CA ARG A 60 -19.87 -4.21 10.70
C ARG A 60 -20.51 -4.55 12.05
N ASN A 61 -21.59 -5.34 12.03
CA ASN A 61 -22.28 -5.72 13.26
C ASN A 61 -21.39 -6.52 14.21
N PHE A 62 -20.50 -7.35 13.70
CA PHE A 62 -19.50 -8.06 14.49
C PHE A 62 -18.48 -7.10 15.12
N LEU A 63 -17.95 -6.13 14.35
CA LEU A 63 -16.95 -5.18 14.82
C LEU A 63 -17.52 -4.06 15.71
N THR A 64 -18.80 -3.68 15.52
CA THR A 64 -19.44 -2.59 16.27
C THR A 64 -20.28 -3.05 17.44
N SER A 65 -20.90 -4.23 17.39
CA SER A 65 -21.81 -4.73 18.44
C SER A 65 -21.12 -5.28 19.68
N ARG A 66 -19.86 -5.68 19.58
CA ARG A 66 -19.07 -6.10 20.74
C ARG A 66 -18.14 -4.95 21.15
N LYS A 67 -18.20 -4.54 22.41
CA LYS A 67 -17.20 -3.66 23.04
C LYS A 67 -15.88 -4.44 23.16
N LEU A 68 -15.17 -4.58 22.05
CA LEU A 68 -13.94 -5.39 21.92
C LEU A 68 -12.70 -4.63 22.41
N TYR A 69 -12.83 -3.71 23.37
CA TYR A 69 -11.72 -3.02 24.08
C TYR A 69 -10.37 -2.97 23.33
N GLY A 70 -10.39 -2.56 22.04
CA GLY A 70 -9.17 -2.50 21.19
C GLY A 70 -8.91 -3.73 20.32
N MET A 71 -9.54 -4.87 20.56
CA MET A 71 -9.37 -6.10 19.73
C MET A 71 -9.79 -5.90 18.27
N GLN A 72 -10.68 -4.97 18.01
CA GLN A 72 -11.11 -4.59 16.66
C GLN A 72 -9.95 -4.06 15.79
N TYR A 73 -8.99 -3.34 16.37
CA TYR A 73 -7.80 -2.85 15.68
C TYR A 73 -6.85 -4.00 15.33
N LEU A 74 -6.67 -4.94 16.28
CA LEU A 74 -5.88 -6.15 16.04
C LEU A 74 -6.49 -7.03 14.95
N LEU A 75 -7.80 -7.26 14.99
CA LEU A 75 -8.50 -8.05 13.97
C LEU A 75 -8.40 -7.40 12.59
N ALA A 76 -8.53 -6.08 12.49
CA ALA A 76 -8.37 -5.35 11.24
C ALA A 76 -6.93 -5.41 10.71
N SER A 77 -5.92 -5.31 11.60
CA SER A 77 -4.51 -5.46 11.22
C SER A 77 -4.19 -6.89 10.78
N LEU A 78 -4.67 -7.90 11.49
CA LEU A 78 -4.53 -9.30 11.08
C LEU A 78 -5.19 -9.57 9.73
N PHE A 79 -6.40 -9.04 9.53
CA PHE A 79 -7.09 -9.15 8.25
C PHE A 79 -6.27 -8.48 7.13
N GLY A 80 -5.68 -7.31 7.38
CA GLY A 80 -4.76 -6.65 6.45
C GLY A 80 -3.52 -7.48 6.13
N ALA A 81 -2.94 -8.16 7.13
CA ALA A 81 -1.74 -8.98 6.96
C ALA A 81 -1.98 -10.29 6.21
N ILE A 82 -3.18 -10.88 6.35
CA ILE A 82 -3.54 -12.14 5.69
C ILE A 82 -4.03 -11.93 4.26
N THR A 83 -4.58 -10.74 3.98
CA THR A 83 -5.15 -10.45 2.65
C THR A 83 -4.05 -10.02 1.67
N PRO A 84 -3.98 -10.64 0.46
CA PRO A 84 -2.95 -10.35 -0.54
C PRO A 84 -3.21 -9.02 -1.26
N PHE A 85 -3.37 -7.94 -0.51
CA PHE A 85 -3.71 -6.64 -1.08
C PHE A 85 -2.50 -5.71 -1.10
N CYS A 86 -2.19 -5.20 -2.29
CA CYS A 86 -1.31 -4.04 -2.41
C CYS A 86 -2.06 -2.76 -1.98
N SER A 87 -1.34 -1.67 -1.76
CA SER A 87 -1.92 -0.36 -1.44
C SER A 87 -3.03 0.07 -2.42
N CYS A 88 -2.87 -0.26 -3.71
CA CYS A 88 -3.86 0.04 -4.74
C CYS A 88 -5.22 -0.65 -4.54
N SER A 89 -5.21 -1.89 -4.06
CA SER A 89 -6.43 -2.69 -3.83
C SER A 89 -7.03 -2.45 -2.43
N SER A 90 -6.22 -2.02 -1.49
CA SER A 90 -6.68 -1.69 -0.13
C SER A 90 -7.61 -0.47 -0.11
N ILE A 91 -7.45 0.47 -1.06
CA ILE A 91 -8.27 1.70 -1.12
C ILE A 91 -9.74 1.44 -1.44
N PRO A 92 -10.11 0.64 -2.46
CA PRO A 92 -11.51 0.26 -2.68
C PRO A 92 -12.14 -0.43 -1.47
N LEU A 93 -11.38 -1.28 -0.78
CA LEU A 93 -11.85 -1.96 0.43
C LEU A 93 -12.01 -0.97 1.59
N PHE A 94 -11.07 -0.03 1.75
CA PHE A 94 -11.17 1.08 2.68
C PHE A 94 -12.47 1.86 2.48
N ILE A 95 -12.80 2.21 1.24
CA ILE A 95 -14.05 2.88 0.87
C ILE A 95 -15.25 2.00 1.25
N GLY A 96 -15.19 0.71 0.98
CA GLY A 96 -16.23 -0.26 1.34
C GLY A 96 -16.46 -0.33 2.85
N PHE A 97 -15.40 -0.36 3.65
CA PHE A 97 -15.48 -0.36 5.11
C PHE A 97 -16.05 0.94 5.66
N VAL A 98 -15.60 2.08 5.14
CA VAL A 98 -16.13 3.40 5.52
C VAL A 98 -17.62 3.51 5.14
N LYS A 99 -18.01 3.06 3.94
CA LYS A 99 -19.42 2.96 3.53
C LYS A 99 -20.23 2.04 4.45
N GLY A 100 -19.66 0.89 4.82
CA GLY A 100 -20.26 -0.05 5.74
C GLY A 100 -20.38 0.48 7.18
N GLY A 101 -19.88 1.69 7.48
CA GLY A 101 -19.96 2.32 8.81
C GLY A 101 -18.99 1.71 9.82
N ILE A 102 -17.93 1.06 9.38
CA ILE A 102 -16.83 0.60 10.25
C ILE A 102 -16.08 1.83 10.76
N PRO A 103 -15.73 1.91 12.05
CA PRO A 103 -15.00 3.04 12.61
C PRO A 103 -13.71 3.34 11.86
N LEU A 104 -13.46 4.61 11.56
CA LEU A 104 -12.34 5.05 10.72
C LEU A 104 -10.97 4.56 11.24
N GLY A 105 -10.77 4.52 12.56
CA GLY A 105 -9.54 4.01 13.14
C GLY A 105 -9.30 2.52 12.86
N VAL A 106 -10.34 1.70 12.89
CA VAL A 106 -10.27 0.27 12.54
C VAL A 106 -9.93 0.10 11.06
N THR A 107 -10.54 0.92 10.23
CA THR A 107 -10.27 0.93 8.79
C THR A 107 -8.82 1.37 8.49
N PHE A 108 -8.28 2.31 9.27
CA PHE A 108 -6.86 2.69 9.18
C PHE A 108 -5.92 1.57 9.61
N SER A 109 -6.26 0.78 10.65
CA SER A 109 -5.44 -0.37 11.02
C SER A 109 -5.26 -1.35 9.85
N PHE A 110 -6.34 -1.64 9.14
CA PHE A 110 -6.30 -2.44 7.92
C PHE A 110 -5.44 -1.78 6.84
N LEU A 111 -5.67 -0.48 6.56
CA LEU A 111 -5.00 0.25 5.48
C LEU A 111 -3.48 0.37 5.71
N ILE A 112 -3.04 0.49 6.97
CA ILE A 112 -1.63 0.56 7.32
C ILE A 112 -0.96 -0.82 7.18
N THR A 113 -1.59 -1.87 7.69
CA THR A 113 -0.97 -3.20 7.75
C THR A 113 -0.90 -3.86 6.38
N SER A 114 -1.95 -3.71 5.56
CA SER A 114 -2.08 -4.41 4.27
C SER A 114 -0.90 -4.20 3.30
N PRO A 115 -0.39 -2.99 3.04
CA PRO A 115 0.79 -2.82 2.20
C PRO A 115 2.09 -3.23 2.88
N LEU A 116 2.19 -3.06 4.21
CA LEU A 116 3.43 -3.33 4.95
C LEU A 116 3.70 -4.82 5.12
N VAL A 117 2.66 -5.60 5.42
CA VAL A 117 2.78 -7.04 5.69
C VAL A 117 1.98 -7.80 4.65
N ASN A 118 2.65 -8.27 3.61
CA ASN A 118 2.03 -9.13 2.59
C ASN A 118 2.78 -10.46 2.47
N GLU A 119 2.12 -11.46 1.92
CA GLU A 119 2.64 -12.81 1.79
C GLU A 119 3.92 -12.89 0.97
N VAL A 120 4.09 -12.04 -0.05
CA VAL A 120 5.27 -12.01 -0.90
C VAL A 120 6.48 -11.52 -0.11
N ALA A 121 6.32 -10.42 0.64
CA ALA A 121 7.36 -9.91 1.53
C ALA A 121 7.75 -10.95 2.59
N VAL A 122 6.76 -11.58 3.22
CA VAL A 122 6.97 -12.62 4.25
C VAL A 122 7.73 -13.80 3.67
N ALA A 123 7.32 -14.32 2.51
CA ALA A 123 7.98 -15.45 1.86
C ALA A 123 9.43 -15.11 1.46
N MET A 124 9.67 -13.93 0.90
CA MET A 124 11.00 -13.49 0.52
C MET A 124 11.89 -13.27 1.75
N PHE A 125 11.40 -12.64 2.81
CA PHE A 125 12.18 -12.47 4.05
C PHE A 125 12.51 -13.80 4.72
N ALA A 126 11.56 -14.74 4.76
CA ALA A 126 11.80 -16.06 5.32
C ALA A 126 12.93 -16.81 4.57
N GLY A 127 12.96 -16.65 3.23
CA GLY A 127 14.01 -17.25 2.40
C GLY A 127 15.36 -16.56 2.49
N THR A 128 15.41 -15.26 2.80
CA THR A 128 16.66 -14.46 2.71
C THR A 128 17.28 -14.14 4.06
N PHE A 129 16.47 -13.72 5.03
CA PHE A 129 16.92 -13.28 6.35
C PHE A 129 16.55 -14.27 7.47
N GLY A 130 15.83 -15.34 7.12
CA GLY A 130 15.41 -16.38 8.06
C GLY A 130 14.19 -16.00 8.89
N TRP A 131 13.64 -17.00 9.59
CA TRP A 131 12.37 -16.88 10.30
C TRP A 131 12.39 -15.89 11.48
N LYS A 132 13.54 -15.68 12.12
CA LYS A 132 13.66 -14.72 13.24
C LYS A 132 13.33 -13.30 12.77
N VAL A 133 14.00 -12.85 11.72
CA VAL A 133 13.78 -11.50 11.14
C VAL A 133 12.37 -11.36 10.61
N THR A 134 11.88 -12.38 9.90
CA THR A 134 10.53 -12.40 9.33
C THR A 134 9.46 -12.27 10.40
N THR A 135 9.56 -13.02 11.48
CA THR A 135 8.59 -12.98 12.59
C THR A 135 8.58 -11.60 13.26
N VAL A 136 9.76 -11.05 13.54
CA VAL A 136 9.88 -9.70 14.11
C VAL A 136 9.26 -8.65 13.18
N TYR A 137 9.52 -8.75 11.88
CA TYR A 137 8.95 -7.86 10.87
C TYR A 137 7.40 -7.93 10.82
N VAL A 138 6.83 -9.14 10.75
CA VAL A 138 5.38 -9.36 10.68
C VAL A 138 4.69 -8.85 11.95
N VAL A 139 5.21 -9.23 13.12
CA VAL A 139 4.64 -8.82 14.40
C VAL A 139 4.69 -7.30 14.56
N SER A 140 5.81 -6.68 14.24
CA SER A 140 5.94 -5.22 14.33
C SER A 140 5.07 -4.49 13.31
N GLY A 141 4.89 -5.01 12.10
CA GLY A 141 3.97 -4.45 11.11
C GLY A 141 2.51 -4.51 11.57
N ILE A 142 2.08 -5.62 12.17
CA ILE A 142 0.74 -5.76 12.76
C ILE A 142 0.58 -4.81 13.95
N CYS A 143 1.56 -4.70 14.83
CA CYS A 143 1.54 -3.78 15.96
C CYS A 143 1.48 -2.31 15.48
N LEU A 144 2.25 -1.97 14.45
CA LEU A 144 2.23 -0.63 13.85
C LEU A 144 0.84 -0.30 13.32
N GLY A 145 0.21 -1.21 12.57
CA GLY A 145 -1.15 -1.04 12.06
C GLY A 145 -2.18 -0.87 13.18
N MET A 146 -2.09 -1.70 14.23
CA MET A 146 -2.98 -1.63 15.39
C MET A 146 -2.84 -0.30 16.14
N ILE A 147 -1.61 0.09 16.49
CA ILE A 147 -1.33 1.32 17.25
C ILE A 147 -1.62 2.55 16.38
N GLY A 148 -1.19 2.55 15.12
CA GLY A 148 -1.44 3.64 14.18
C GLY A 148 -2.93 3.87 13.96
N GLY A 149 -3.70 2.81 13.74
CA GLY A 149 -5.15 2.90 13.61
C GLY A 149 -5.84 3.39 14.88
N TYR A 150 -5.39 2.94 16.05
CA TYR A 150 -5.90 3.41 17.34
C TYR A 150 -5.62 4.91 17.56
N VAL A 151 -4.39 5.35 17.30
CA VAL A 151 -4.00 6.77 17.44
C VAL A 151 -4.81 7.64 16.49
N LEU A 152 -4.87 7.28 15.20
CA LEU A 152 -5.63 8.01 14.19
C LEU A 152 -7.14 7.99 14.49
N GLY A 153 -7.66 6.88 15.00
CA GLY A 153 -9.07 6.76 15.41
C GLY A 153 -9.44 7.71 16.57
N LYS A 154 -8.53 7.90 17.54
CA LYS A 154 -8.75 8.85 18.64
C LYS A 154 -8.78 10.31 18.20
N MET A 155 -8.12 10.64 17.10
CA MET A 155 -8.05 12.02 16.59
C MET A 155 -9.34 12.49 15.93
N LYS A 156 -10.36 11.64 15.79
CA LYS A 156 -11.70 11.96 15.21
C LYS A 156 -11.57 12.68 13.86
N LEU A 157 -10.87 12.07 12.95
CA LEU A 157 -10.47 12.65 11.66
C LEU A 157 -11.56 12.53 10.58
N GLU A 158 -12.78 12.09 10.92
CA GLU A 158 -13.91 11.91 9.99
C GLU A 158 -14.24 13.19 9.20
N LYS A 159 -14.04 14.36 9.83
CA LYS A 159 -14.24 15.68 9.21
C LYS A 159 -13.30 15.98 8.05
N HIS A 160 -12.19 15.23 7.95
CA HIS A 160 -11.16 15.41 6.94
C HIS A 160 -11.25 14.37 5.82
N LEU A 161 -12.27 13.56 5.81
CA LEU A 161 -12.63 12.74 4.66
C LEU A 161 -13.08 13.62 3.49
N SER A 162 -12.93 13.14 2.26
CA SER A 162 -13.36 13.90 1.08
C SER A 162 -14.88 14.17 1.13
N PRO A 163 -15.35 15.29 0.55
CA PRO A 163 -16.78 15.63 0.53
C PRO A 163 -17.65 14.53 -0.06
N TRP A 164 -17.11 13.78 -1.00
CA TRP A 164 -17.78 12.64 -1.63
C TRP A 164 -18.03 11.50 -0.63
N VAL A 165 -17.02 11.15 0.18
CA VAL A 165 -17.14 10.12 1.23
C VAL A 165 -18.06 10.60 2.34
N GLN A 166 -17.97 11.88 2.73
CA GLN A 166 -18.86 12.45 3.76
C GLN A 166 -20.33 12.41 3.33
N LYS A 167 -20.63 12.74 2.07
CA LYS A 167 -22.00 12.60 1.52
C LYS A 167 -22.47 11.16 1.57
N MET A 168 -21.62 10.19 1.24
CA MET A 168 -21.97 8.77 1.32
C MET A 168 -22.29 8.33 2.76
N LEU A 169 -21.53 8.80 3.75
CA LEU A 169 -21.80 8.49 5.16
C LEU A 169 -23.14 9.09 5.64
N GLN A 170 -23.50 10.27 5.14
CA GLN A 170 -24.79 10.90 5.45
C GLN A 170 -25.98 10.19 4.78
N MET A 171 -25.78 9.66 3.57
CA MET A 171 -26.82 8.90 2.85
C MET A 171 -27.08 7.52 3.47
N ASN A 172 -26.10 6.90 4.14
CA ASN A 172 -26.27 5.63 4.84
C ASN A 172 -27.15 5.72 6.12
N ASN A 173 -27.57 6.92 6.53
CA ASN A 173 -28.56 7.11 7.59
C ASN A 173 -30.01 7.01 7.08
N ILE A 174 -30.22 6.78 5.77
CA ILE A 174 -31.52 6.49 5.17
C ILE A 174 -31.69 4.96 5.16
N PRO A 175 -32.79 4.40 5.69
CA PRO A 175 -33.00 2.95 5.69
C PRO A 175 -32.88 2.38 4.27
N GLN A 176 -32.03 1.39 4.09
CA GLN A 176 -31.77 0.72 2.79
C GLN A 176 -32.90 -0.27 2.43
N GLU A 177 -34.17 0.14 2.51
CA GLU A 177 -35.27 -0.74 2.10
C GLU A 177 -35.44 -0.86 0.56
N GLU A 178 -34.71 -0.05 -0.23
CA GLU A 178 -34.94 -0.03 -1.69
C GLU A 178 -33.82 -0.69 -2.52
N MET A 179 -32.74 -1.22 -1.94
CA MET A 179 -31.66 -1.87 -2.71
C MET A 179 -31.69 -3.41 -2.70
N GLU A 180 -32.65 -4.03 -2.02
CA GLU A 180 -32.82 -5.50 -2.03
C GLU A 180 -33.58 -6.04 -3.25
N ALA A 181 -34.09 -5.21 -4.11
CA ALA A 181 -34.96 -5.63 -5.23
C ALA A 181 -34.21 -5.94 -6.54
N SER A 182 -32.97 -6.39 -6.50
CA SER A 182 -32.32 -6.92 -7.71
C SER A 182 -31.48 -8.14 -7.41
N GLN A 183 -32.13 -9.29 -7.25
CA GLN A 183 -31.53 -10.62 -7.41
C GLN A 183 -31.12 -10.84 -8.89
N SER A 184 -30.29 -9.95 -9.43
CA SER A 184 -29.67 -10.21 -10.72
C SER A 184 -28.51 -11.18 -10.53
N SER A 185 -28.52 -12.26 -11.30
CA SER A 185 -27.43 -13.25 -11.42
C SER A 185 -26.08 -12.53 -11.51
N LEU A 186 -25.01 -13.15 -10.98
CA LEU A 186 -23.62 -12.68 -11.09
C LEU A 186 -23.27 -12.18 -12.48
N ILE A 187 -23.68 -12.92 -13.50
CA ILE A 187 -23.44 -12.61 -14.91
C ILE A 187 -24.05 -11.24 -15.28
N GLY A 188 -25.19 -10.88 -14.71
CA GLY A 188 -25.82 -9.57 -14.93
C GLY A 188 -25.10 -8.40 -14.25
N ARG A 189 -24.34 -8.65 -13.15
CA ARG A 189 -23.58 -7.63 -12.41
C ARG A 189 -22.15 -7.43 -12.94
N LEU A 190 -21.59 -8.40 -13.65
CA LEU A 190 -20.23 -8.34 -14.20
C LEU A 190 -19.95 -7.07 -15.03
N PRO A 191 -20.82 -6.61 -15.93
CA PRO A 191 -20.56 -5.38 -16.70
C PRO A 191 -20.49 -4.14 -15.84
N GLN A 192 -21.29 -4.08 -14.76
CA GLN A 192 -21.27 -2.97 -13.82
C GLN A 192 -20.00 -2.99 -12.99
N ILE A 193 -19.59 -4.16 -12.48
CA ILE A 193 -18.33 -4.35 -11.74
C ILE A 193 -17.14 -3.97 -12.62
N ALA A 194 -17.12 -4.40 -13.88
CA ALA A 194 -16.06 -4.05 -14.82
C ALA A 194 -16.03 -2.53 -15.12
N LYS A 195 -17.17 -1.88 -15.24
CA LYS A 195 -17.28 -0.44 -15.42
C LYS A 195 -16.79 0.34 -14.20
N GLU A 196 -17.11 -0.13 -13.00
CA GLU A 196 -16.61 0.45 -11.75
C GLU A 196 -15.10 0.26 -11.62
N ALA A 197 -14.57 -0.95 -11.91
CA ALA A 197 -13.14 -1.23 -11.95
C ALA A 197 -12.40 -0.33 -12.94
N LEU A 198 -12.94 -0.16 -14.15
CA LEU A 198 -12.38 0.75 -15.16
C LEU A 198 -12.41 2.21 -14.68
N GLY A 199 -13.46 2.61 -13.98
CA GLY A 199 -13.58 3.93 -13.35
C GLY A 199 -12.50 4.16 -12.29
N ILE A 200 -12.17 3.16 -11.49
CA ILE A 200 -11.08 3.21 -10.51
C ILE A 200 -9.75 3.37 -11.25
N VAL A 201 -9.46 2.50 -12.23
CA VAL A 201 -8.22 2.55 -13.02
C VAL A 201 -8.04 3.91 -13.68
N ARG A 202 -9.05 4.41 -14.41
CA ARG A 202 -8.99 5.73 -15.05
C ARG A 202 -8.73 6.86 -14.08
N GLY A 203 -9.34 6.76 -12.90
CA GLY A 203 -9.20 7.78 -11.89
C GLY A 203 -7.83 7.83 -11.23
N VAL A 204 -7.04 6.75 -11.32
CA VAL A 204 -5.72 6.61 -10.70
C VAL A 204 -4.60 6.66 -11.74
N LEU A 205 -4.93 6.42 -13.02
CA LEU A 205 -3.97 6.23 -14.11
C LEU A 205 -2.91 7.34 -14.17
N LEU A 206 -3.32 8.61 -14.14
CA LEU A 206 -2.40 9.74 -14.22
C LEU A 206 -1.40 9.73 -13.06
N TYR A 207 -1.87 9.42 -11.87
CA TYR A 207 -1.03 9.40 -10.66
C TYR A 207 -0.07 8.21 -10.64
N VAL A 208 -0.52 7.06 -11.15
CA VAL A 208 0.33 5.88 -11.34
C VAL A 208 1.45 6.20 -12.33
N ILE A 209 1.12 6.82 -13.47
CA ILE A 209 2.11 7.22 -14.49
C ILE A 209 3.15 8.18 -13.89
N ILE A 210 2.71 9.21 -13.15
CA ILE A 210 3.63 10.19 -12.54
C ILE A 210 4.51 9.48 -11.48
N GLY A 211 3.91 8.66 -10.62
CA GLY A 211 4.66 7.98 -9.55
C GLY A 211 5.68 6.98 -10.08
N ILE A 212 5.31 6.17 -11.07
CA ILE A 212 6.24 5.24 -11.72
C ILE A 212 7.29 6.01 -12.52
N GLY A 213 6.92 7.13 -13.15
CA GLY A 213 7.88 7.99 -13.85
C GLY A 213 8.98 8.53 -12.94
N ILE A 214 8.62 8.98 -11.74
CA ILE A 214 9.59 9.38 -10.71
C ILE A 214 10.45 8.17 -10.28
N GLY A 215 9.81 7.01 -10.02
CA GLY A 215 10.51 5.77 -9.66
C GLY A 215 11.50 5.32 -10.75
N ALA A 216 11.10 5.37 -12.01
CA ALA A 216 11.93 5.03 -13.15
C ALA A 216 13.12 6.00 -13.31
N ALA A 217 12.90 7.30 -13.12
CA ALA A 217 13.98 8.28 -13.11
C ALA A 217 15.00 8.00 -12.00
N ILE A 218 14.54 7.66 -10.80
CA ILE A 218 15.42 7.28 -9.68
C ILE A 218 16.17 5.98 -10.02
N HIS A 219 15.47 4.97 -10.54
CA HIS A 219 16.07 3.68 -10.89
C HIS A 219 17.17 3.82 -11.97
N GLY A 220 16.93 4.65 -13.00
CA GLY A 220 17.90 4.81 -14.10
C GLY A 220 19.06 5.77 -13.79
N TYR A 221 18.88 6.77 -12.94
CA TYR A 221 19.86 7.84 -12.76
C TYR A 221 20.51 7.90 -11.38
N VAL A 222 19.96 7.26 -10.36
CA VAL A 222 20.56 7.25 -9.02
C VAL A 222 21.46 6.02 -8.86
N PRO A 223 22.79 6.19 -8.75
CA PRO A 223 23.70 5.07 -8.54
C PRO A 223 23.36 4.33 -7.23
N SER A 224 23.44 3.00 -7.25
CA SER A 224 23.26 2.18 -6.05
C SER A 224 24.18 2.58 -4.89
N GLY A 225 25.40 3.04 -5.21
CA GLY A 225 26.38 3.56 -4.26
C GLY A 225 25.95 4.85 -3.54
N PHE A 226 25.01 5.64 -4.09
CA PHE A 226 24.51 6.84 -3.42
C PHE A 226 23.83 6.52 -2.09
N PHE A 227 22.92 5.56 -2.10
CA PHE A 227 22.22 5.13 -0.87
C PHE A 227 23.19 4.52 0.13
N GLU A 228 24.19 3.76 -0.32
CA GLU A 228 25.19 3.14 0.52
C GLU A 228 26.05 4.16 1.25
N ALA A 229 26.51 5.20 0.55
CA ALA A 229 27.38 6.24 1.13
C ALA A 229 26.71 7.00 2.29
N TYR A 230 25.38 7.15 2.27
CA TYR A 230 24.63 7.88 3.28
C TYR A 230 23.96 7.01 4.33
N LEU A 231 23.67 5.75 4.01
CA LEU A 231 22.96 4.83 4.89
C LEU A 231 23.89 3.81 5.58
N SER A 232 25.14 3.66 5.11
CA SER A 232 26.12 2.81 5.75
C SER A 232 26.62 3.44 7.06
N GLY A 233 26.71 2.64 8.10
CA GLY A 233 27.16 3.04 9.43
C GLY A 233 26.04 3.10 10.47
N GLU A 234 26.44 3.04 11.76
CA GLU A 234 25.54 3.06 12.91
C GLU A 234 25.14 4.49 13.33
N HIS A 235 24.82 5.35 12.37
CA HIS A 235 24.42 6.72 12.68
C HIS A 235 22.93 6.77 13.02
N TRP A 236 22.58 7.45 14.11
CA TRP A 236 21.19 7.62 14.55
C TRP A 236 20.28 8.26 13.49
N TYR A 237 20.84 9.07 12.61
CA TYR A 237 20.11 9.74 11.52
C TYR A 237 19.95 8.84 10.28
N ALA A 238 20.61 7.67 10.19
CA ALA A 238 20.52 6.79 9.04
C ALA A 238 19.08 6.29 8.82
N VAL A 239 18.37 5.93 9.90
CA VAL A 239 16.96 5.52 9.82
C VAL A 239 16.03 6.62 9.33
N PRO A 240 15.99 7.83 9.94
CA PRO A 240 15.19 8.94 9.41
C PRO A 240 15.54 9.30 7.97
N LEU A 241 16.81 9.30 7.62
CA LEU A 241 17.26 9.60 6.26
C LEU A 241 16.78 8.54 5.26
N ALA A 242 16.90 7.26 5.60
CA ALA A 242 16.40 6.16 4.79
C ALA A 242 14.90 6.30 4.52
N VAL A 243 14.12 6.63 5.55
CA VAL A 243 12.66 6.83 5.44
C VAL A 243 12.34 8.00 4.52
N VAL A 244 13.01 9.15 4.67
CA VAL A 244 12.78 10.32 3.81
C VAL A 244 13.17 10.06 2.35
N LEU A 245 14.30 9.39 2.12
CA LEU A 245 14.74 9.02 0.77
C LEU A 245 13.81 7.99 0.10
N ALA A 246 13.13 7.17 0.89
CA ALA A 246 12.18 6.17 0.41
C ALA A 246 10.84 6.77 -0.07
N VAL A 247 10.37 7.86 0.53
CA VAL A 247 9.04 8.46 0.25
C VAL A 247 8.79 8.76 -1.24
N PRO A 248 9.73 9.34 -2.01
CA PRO A 248 9.51 9.59 -3.43
C PRO A 248 9.56 8.32 -4.28
N MET A 249 10.11 7.22 -3.74
CA MET A 249 10.23 5.96 -4.47
C MET A 249 8.92 5.19 -4.45
N TYR A 250 8.71 4.42 -5.51
CA TYR A 250 7.60 3.47 -5.58
C TYR A 250 8.14 2.11 -6.00
N ALA A 251 7.92 1.12 -5.16
CA ALA A 251 8.17 -0.27 -5.51
C ALA A 251 7.20 -1.18 -4.76
N ASN A 252 6.91 -2.34 -5.34
CA ASN A 252 6.22 -3.39 -4.62
C ASN A 252 7.22 -4.15 -3.72
N ALA A 253 6.70 -4.90 -2.75
CA ALA A 253 7.54 -5.67 -1.83
C ALA A 253 8.51 -6.63 -2.55
N ALA A 254 8.07 -7.27 -3.63
CA ALA A 254 8.91 -8.19 -4.40
C ALA A 254 10.09 -7.48 -5.09
N GLY A 255 9.89 -6.23 -5.52
CA GLY A 255 10.95 -5.45 -6.17
C GLY A 255 11.96 -4.86 -5.19
N ILE A 256 11.51 -4.50 -3.97
CA ILE A 256 12.39 -3.82 -3.01
C ILE A 256 13.20 -4.78 -2.14
N VAL A 257 12.77 -6.02 -1.91
CA VAL A 257 13.50 -7.00 -1.07
C VAL A 257 14.91 -7.28 -1.60
N PRO A 258 15.16 -7.49 -2.90
CA PRO A 258 16.53 -7.63 -3.41
C PRO A 258 17.41 -6.40 -3.14
N VAL A 259 16.85 -5.19 -3.18
CA VAL A 259 17.58 -3.95 -2.86
C VAL A 259 17.97 -3.93 -1.38
N VAL A 260 17.06 -4.34 -0.50
CA VAL A 260 17.34 -4.49 0.94
C VAL A 260 18.47 -5.49 1.20
N GLN A 261 18.51 -6.61 0.46
CA GLN A 261 19.60 -7.57 0.55
C GLN A 261 20.96 -6.96 0.18
N VAL A 262 21.01 -6.20 -0.93
CA VAL A 262 22.22 -5.50 -1.35
C VAL A 262 22.65 -4.48 -0.31
N PHE A 263 21.72 -3.71 0.27
CA PHE A 263 22.03 -2.74 1.33
C PHE A 263 22.67 -3.41 2.55
N VAL A 264 22.07 -4.51 3.03
CA VAL A 264 22.59 -5.26 4.16
C VAL A 264 23.95 -5.88 3.84
N ALA A 265 24.13 -6.45 2.63
CA ALA A 265 25.40 -7.00 2.18
C ALA A 265 26.52 -5.95 2.10
N LYS A 266 26.17 -4.68 1.90
CA LYS A 266 27.10 -3.54 1.84
C LYS A 266 27.24 -2.78 3.17
N GLY A 267 26.74 -3.36 4.26
CA GLY A 267 26.97 -2.84 5.63
C GLY A 267 25.95 -1.82 6.11
N VAL A 268 24.80 -1.67 5.43
CA VAL A 268 23.67 -0.93 5.98
C VAL A 268 23.04 -1.75 7.10
N ALA A 269 22.79 -1.14 8.26
CA ALA A 269 22.16 -1.81 9.39
C ALA A 269 20.78 -2.35 9.00
N LEU A 270 20.46 -3.58 9.41
CA LEU A 270 19.25 -4.29 8.99
C LEU A 270 17.96 -3.51 9.28
N GLY A 271 17.86 -2.88 10.46
CA GLY A 271 16.68 -2.07 10.79
C GLY A 271 16.54 -0.83 9.92
N THR A 272 17.65 -0.20 9.49
CA THR A 272 17.64 0.92 8.55
C THR A 272 17.12 0.45 7.17
N ALA A 273 17.60 -0.70 6.69
CA ALA A 273 17.16 -1.28 5.42
C ALA A 273 15.68 -1.71 5.46
N LEU A 274 15.21 -2.27 6.59
CA LEU A 274 13.79 -2.60 6.80
C LEU A 274 12.91 -1.35 6.87
N ALA A 275 13.35 -0.28 7.56
CA ALA A 275 12.62 0.99 7.60
C ALA A 275 12.53 1.63 6.22
N PHE A 276 13.60 1.59 5.43
CA PHE A 276 13.59 2.02 4.02
C PHE A 276 12.53 1.26 3.24
N MET A 277 12.53 -0.08 3.30
CA MET A 277 11.54 -0.90 2.61
C MET A 277 10.10 -0.57 3.04
N MET A 278 9.84 -0.53 4.35
CA MET A 278 8.50 -0.20 4.86
C MET A 278 8.01 1.15 4.34
N SER A 279 8.92 2.12 4.20
CA SER A 279 8.61 3.46 3.70
C SER A 279 8.34 3.47 2.20
N VAL A 280 9.13 2.77 1.39
CA VAL A 280 8.89 2.63 -0.06
C VAL A 280 7.52 2.00 -0.35
N VAL A 281 7.15 0.99 0.45
CA VAL A 281 5.90 0.24 0.23
C VAL A 281 4.69 0.97 0.81
N GLY A 282 4.82 1.61 1.99
CA GLY A 282 3.70 2.16 2.75
C GLY A 282 3.54 3.68 2.70
N LEU A 283 4.53 4.44 2.16
CA LEU A 283 4.53 5.91 2.16
C LEU A 283 4.77 6.51 0.77
N SER A 284 4.49 5.76 -0.27
CA SER A 284 4.81 6.20 -1.64
C SER A 284 3.92 7.36 -2.10
N LEU A 285 4.48 8.24 -2.96
CA LEU A 285 3.72 9.34 -3.58
C LEU A 285 2.49 8.85 -4.38
N PRO A 286 2.55 7.75 -5.15
CA PRO A 286 1.36 7.20 -5.79
C PRO A 286 0.26 6.83 -4.81
N GLU A 287 0.59 6.26 -3.66
CA GLU A 287 -0.39 5.94 -2.62
C GLU A 287 -1.06 7.19 -2.06
N ALA A 288 -0.28 8.24 -1.74
CA ALA A 288 -0.81 9.52 -1.29
C ALA A 288 -1.80 10.13 -2.31
N THR A 289 -1.49 10.03 -3.59
CA THR A 289 -2.34 10.56 -4.67
C THR A 289 -3.63 9.77 -4.85
N MET A 290 -3.58 8.45 -4.67
CA MET A 290 -4.77 7.60 -4.66
C MET A 290 -5.67 7.90 -3.46
N LEU A 291 -5.08 8.07 -2.27
CA LEU A 291 -5.81 8.42 -1.06
C LEU A 291 -6.47 9.81 -1.13
N LYS A 292 -5.97 10.72 -1.97
CA LYS A 292 -6.57 12.05 -2.19
C LYS A 292 -8.03 12.01 -2.63
N LYS A 293 -8.48 10.92 -3.26
CA LYS A 293 -9.90 10.73 -3.62
C LYS A 293 -10.79 10.51 -2.40
N VAL A 294 -10.23 9.93 -1.34
CA VAL A 294 -10.97 9.50 -0.16
C VAL A 294 -10.72 10.44 1.02
N MET A 295 -9.52 11.01 1.07
CA MET A 295 -9.03 11.86 2.16
C MET A 295 -8.63 13.23 1.64
N ASN A 296 -8.78 14.25 2.49
CA ASN A 296 -8.27 15.57 2.20
C ASN A 296 -6.74 15.63 2.50
N MET A 297 -6.04 16.62 1.95
CA MET A 297 -4.58 16.75 2.09
C MET A 297 -4.11 16.82 3.55
N LYS A 298 -4.92 17.39 4.45
CA LYS A 298 -4.59 17.45 5.89
C LYS A 298 -4.61 16.05 6.50
N LEU A 299 -5.60 15.23 6.16
CA LEU A 299 -5.69 13.86 6.65
C LEU A 299 -4.57 12.99 6.11
N ILE A 300 -4.23 13.13 4.82
CA ILE A 300 -3.09 12.44 4.22
C ILE A 300 -1.79 12.82 4.94
N GLY A 301 -1.55 14.10 5.20
CA GLY A 301 -0.37 14.56 5.93
C GLY A 301 -0.29 13.99 7.35
N ILE A 302 -1.40 13.95 8.08
CA ILE A 302 -1.46 13.34 9.42
C ILE A 302 -1.22 11.82 9.34
N PHE A 303 -1.84 11.13 8.39
CA PHE A 303 -1.71 9.69 8.16
C PHE A 303 -0.26 9.33 7.85
N PHE A 304 0.34 9.97 6.83
CA PHE A 304 1.73 9.73 6.43
C PHE A 304 2.71 10.13 7.54
N GLY A 305 2.50 11.27 8.20
CA GLY A 305 3.35 11.71 9.31
C GLY A 305 3.35 10.72 10.48
N THR A 306 2.18 10.18 10.83
CA THR A 306 2.05 9.17 11.89
C THR A 306 2.78 7.88 11.52
N ILE A 307 2.59 7.38 10.29
CA ILE A 307 3.26 6.15 9.82
C ILE A 307 4.77 6.37 9.73
N THR A 308 5.23 7.50 9.19
CA THR A 308 6.64 7.88 9.13
C THR A 308 7.29 7.82 10.51
N LEU A 309 6.67 8.44 11.51
CA LEU A 309 7.16 8.42 12.88
C LEU A 309 7.30 7.00 13.43
N PHE A 310 6.26 6.18 13.23
CA PHE A 310 6.29 4.80 13.70
C PHE A 310 7.32 3.94 12.96
N ILE A 311 7.51 4.12 11.65
CA ILE A 311 8.54 3.39 10.89
C ILE A 311 9.94 3.79 11.38
N ILE A 312 10.19 5.05 11.67
CA ILE A 312 11.47 5.50 12.24
C ILE A 312 11.72 4.84 13.60
N LEU A 313 10.72 4.83 14.48
CA LEU A 313 10.84 4.17 15.79
C LEU A 313 11.08 2.67 15.66
N LEU A 314 10.39 1.99 14.72
CA LEU A 314 10.61 0.58 14.44
C LEU A 314 12.00 0.32 13.84
N GLY A 315 12.49 1.18 12.96
CA GLY A 315 13.83 1.05 12.39
C GLY A 315 14.92 1.10 13.46
N TRP A 316 14.81 1.99 14.43
CA TRP A 316 15.72 2.01 15.57
C TRP A 316 15.56 0.78 16.46
N LEU A 317 14.32 0.36 16.72
CA LEU A 317 14.06 -0.87 17.47
C LEU A 317 14.67 -2.11 16.78
N PHE A 318 14.53 -2.22 15.47
CA PHE A 318 15.13 -3.32 14.71
C PHE A 318 16.65 -3.31 14.78
N ASN A 319 17.29 -2.14 14.70
CA ASN A 319 18.75 -2.04 14.87
C ASN A 319 19.23 -2.44 16.28
N MET A 320 18.33 -2.41 17.29
CA MET A 320 18.67 -2.85 18.65
C MET A 320 18.44 -4.35 18.86
N VAL A 321 17.49 -4.97 18.13
CA VAL A 321 17.02 -6.35 18.38
C VAL A 321 17.58 -7.35 17.38
N LEU A 322 17.85 -6.93 16.16
CA LEU A 322 18.32 -7.76 15.05
C LEU A 322 19.80 -7.56 14.79
#